data_853eeff6ccb19c1935f63497130aae33
#
_entry.id   853eeff6ccb19c1935f63497130aae33
#
_cell.length_a   1.000
_cell.length_b   1.000
_cell.length_c   1.000
_cell.angle_alpha   90.00
_cell.angle_beta   90.00
_cell.angle_gamma   90.00
#
_symmetry.space_group_name_H-M   'P 1'
#
loop_
_entity.id
_entity.type
_entity.pdbx_description
1 polymer ?
#
loop_
_entity_poly.entity_id
_entity_poly.type
_entity_poly.pdbx_seq_one_letter_code
_entity_poly.pdbx_strand_id
1 'polypeptide(L)'
;MLTSLSSSSSSSSSSSSMVGLLLALLVAAAAVPGGGAVWLDLPPSGTKCVSEEIQPNVVVLADYSVVHEGAHSDVTIASKVTSPYGDTLHHKEKVKTDQFAFTTTQPGNYLVCFWIDSAEKGVGASVNLDWRIGIAAKDWDSVARKEKLEGVQLELAKLTAVVEAIHENLEYLKDREADMREVSEKTNSRVAWFSIMSLGLCIVVSALQLWHLKSFFQKKKLI
;
A
#
# COMPACT_ATOMS: atom_id res chain seq x y z
N MET A 1 49.90 18.23 50.37
CA MET A 1 49.51 17.08 51.20
C MET A 1 48.08 16.70 50.86
N LEU A 2 47.91 15.51 50.31
CA LEU A 2 46.70 14.67 50.28
C LEU A 2 45.42 15.24 49.57
N THR A 3 45.15 14.91 48.34
CA THR A 3 44.41 13.76 47.80
C THR A 3 43.05 13.46 48.40
N SER A 4 42.02 13.56 47.60
CA SER A 4 41.01 12.51 47.60
C SER A 4 40.15 12.56 46.31
N LEU A 5 40.05 11.41 45.70
CA LEU A 5 39.22 11.02 44.61
C LEU A 5 37.74 11.04 44.99
N SER A 6 36.89 11.38 44.06
CA SER A 6 35.57 10.77 44.04
C SER A 6 35.15 10.50 42.59
N SER A 7 34.92 9.24 42.37
CA SER A 7 34.50 8.57 41.15
C SER A 7 33.08 8.96 40.79
N SER A 8 32.93 9.16 39.51
CA SER A 8 31.68 9.32 38.79
C SER A 8 30.84 8.04 38.75
N SER A 9 29.56 8.20 38.88
CA SER A 9 28.57 7.22 38.42
C SER A 9 27.55 7.95 37.55
N SER A 10 27.75 7.88 36.25
CA SER A 10 26.81 8.37 35.26
C SER A 10 26.64 7.31 34.18
N SER A 11 25.70 6.36 34.37
CA SER A 11 25.34 5.39 33.32
C SER A 11 23.92 4.84 33.45
N SER A 12 22.94 5.65 33.85
CA SER A 12 21.54 5.23 33.92
C SER A 12 20.51 6.14 33.23
N SER A 13 20.94 7.20 32.56
CA SER A 13 20.00 8.16 31.96
C SER A 13 19.72 7.94 30.46
N SER A 14 20.45 7.08 29.76
CA SER A 14 20.26 6.91 28.32
C SER A 14 19.15 5.92 27.96
N SER A 15 18.87 4.92 28.81
CA SER A 15 17.83 3.93 28.52
C SER A 15 16.40 4.47 28.73
N SER A 16 16.19 5.33 29.73
CA SER A 16 14.89 5.96 29.98
C SER A 16 14.53 6.97 28.87
N SER A 17 15.52 7.65 28.31
CA SER A 17 15.32 8.57 27.18
C SER A 17 14.94 7.83 25.89
N MET A 18 15.55 6.68 25.59
CA MET A 18 15.20 5.87 24.44
C MET A 18 13.80 5.25 24.56
N VAL A 19 13.42 4.78 25.74
CA VAL A 19 12.07 4.24 25.98
C VAL A 19 11.02 5.34 25.85
N GLY A 20 11.29 6.55 26.35
CA GLY A 20 10.42 7.71 26.19
C GLY A 20 10.24 8.12 24.72
N LEU A 21 11.31 8.06 23.92
CA LEU A 21 11.28 8.39 22.49
C LEU A 21 10.51 7.32 21.67
N LEU A 22 10.67 6.05 22.02
CA LEU A 22 9.90 4.95 21.43
C LEU A 22 8.41 5.02 21.76
N LEU A 23 8.07 5.37 23.01
CA LEU A 23 6.68 5.57 23.42
C LEU A 23 6.05 6.78 22.72
N ALA A 24 6.78 7.88 22.57
CA ALA A 24 6.32 9.06 21.83
C ALA A 24 6.11 8.76 20.35
N LEU A 25 6.99 7.96 19.72
CA LEU A 25 6.82 7.49 18.33
C LEU A 25 5.61 6.56 18.16
N LEU A 26 5.35 5.66 19.12
CA LEU A 26 4.17 4.79 19.12
C LEU A 26 2.87 5.58 19.27
N VAL A 27 2.85 6.60 20.15
CA VAL A 27 1.68 7.47 20.31
C VAL A 27 1.46 8.36 19.09
N ALA A 28 2.53 8.85 18.46
CA ALA A 28 2.44 9.62 17.22
C ALA A 28 1.93 8.76 16.03
N ALA A 29 2.32 7.48 15.96
CA ALA A 29 1.82 6.55 14.96
C ALA A 29 0.34 6.19 15.15
N ALA A 30 -0.16 6.19 16.39
CA ALA A 30 -1.57 5.95 16.70
C ALA A 30 -2.49 7.16 16.43
N ALA A 31 -1.93 8.35 16.24
CA ALA A 31 -2.66 9.59 15.98
C ALA A 31 -2.92 9.87 14.48
N VAL A 32 -2.63 8.92 13.58
CA VAL A 32 -2.96 9.06 12.16
C VAL A 32 -4.48 8.87 12.02
N PRO A 33 -5.26 9.92 11.68
CA PRO A 33 -6.69 9.76 11.43
C PRO A 33 -6.85 8.88 10.19
N GLY A 34 -7.34 7.68 10.40
CA GLY A 34 -7.70 6.76 9.32
C GLY A 34 -8.93 7.28 8.58
N GLY A 35 -8.83 7.41 7.27
CA GLY A 35 -9.95 7.69 6.38
C GLY A 35 -10.11 9.17 6.07
N GLY A 36 -9.33 9.66 5.13
CA GLY A 36 -9.54 10.96 4.52
C GLY A 36 -9.99 10.79 3.07
N ALA A 37 -10.93 11.63 2.64
CA ALA A 37 -11.20 11.79 1.25
C ALA A 37 -9.91 12.13 0.48
N VAL A 38 -9.72 11.52 -0.67
CA VAL A 38 -8.53 11.73 -1.49
C VAL A 38 -8.75 12.95 -2.38
N TRP A 39 -7.83 13.90 -2.32
CA TRP A 39 -7.81 15.06 -3.19
C TRP A 39 -6.99 14.78 -4.43
N LEU A 40 -7.61 14.94 -5.59
CA LEU A 40 -7.00 14.71 -6.91
C LEU A 40 -6.99 16.00 -7.70
N ASP A 41 -5.80 16.52 -7.99
CA ASP A 41 -5.65 17.66 -8.86
C ASP A 41 -5.66 17.22 -10.32
N LEU A 42 -6.70 17.61 -11.06
CA LEU A 42 -6.87 17.33 -12.48
C LEU A 42 -6.20 18.42 -13.31
N PRO A 43 -5.23 18.08 -14.15
CA PRO A 43 -4.67 19.02 -15.09
C PRO A 43 -5.72 19.40 -16.16
N PRO A 44 -5.58 20.58 -16.80
CA PRO A 44 -6.49 21.03 -17.84
C PRO A 44 -6.61 20.06 -19.03
N SER A 45 -5.57 19.28 -19.27
CA SER A 45 -5.54 18.23 -20.26
C SER A 45 -4.90 16.98 -19.64
N GLY A 46 -5.67 15.91 -19.54
CA GLY A 46 -5.18 14.63 -19.00
C GLY A 46 -6.21 13.94 -18.12
N THR A 47 -5.89 12.70 -17.79
CA THR A 47 -6.72 11.84 -16.95
C THR A 47 -5.94 11.49 -15.69
N LYS A 48 -6.59 11.55 -14.55
CA LYS A 48 -6.06 11.04 -13.29
C LYS A 48 -6.85 9.82 -12.88
N CYS A 49 -6.14 8.75 -12.52
CA CYS A 49 -6.75 7.51 -12.09
C CYS A 49 -6.24 7.12 -10.70
N VAL A 50 -7.14 6.55 -9.92
CA VAL A 50 -6.85 5.86 -8.65
C VAL A 50 -7.20 4.41 -8.83
N SER A 51 -6.38 3.51 -8.30
CA SER A 51 -6.64 2.07 -8.35
C SER A 51 -6.53 1.46 -6.95
N GLU A 52 -7.41 0.50 -6.69
CA GLU A 52 -7.39 -0.28 -5.46
C GLU A 52 -7.64 -1.76 -5.76
N GLU A 53 -6.87 -2.64 -5.11
CA GLU A 53 -7.04 -4.08 -5.22
C GLU A 53 -8.15 -4.53 -4.26
N ILE A 54 -9.25 -5.05 -4.82
CA ILE A 54 -10.44 -5.39 -4.05
C ILE A 54 -10.78 -6.87 -4.27
N GLN A 55 -11.20 -7.52 -3.18
CA GLN A 55 -11.66 -8.92 -3.19
C GLN A 55 -13.03 -9.05 -3.87
N PRO A 56 -13.42 -10.26 -4.33
CA PRO A 56 -14.74 -10.50 -4.86
C PRO A 56 -15.82 -10.36 -3.75
N ASN A 57 -17.05 -10.04 -4.16
CA ASN A 57 -18.23 -9.87 -3.30
C ASN A 57 -18.13 -8.73 -2.27
N VAL A 58 -17.28 -7.75 -2.50
CA VAL A 58 -17.15 -6.56 -1.67
C VAL A 58 -17.96 -5.41 -2.26
N VAL A 59 -18.75 -4.74 -1.43
CA VAL A 59 -19.50 -3.54 -1.82
C VAL A 59 -18.54 -2.36 -1.82
N VAL A 60 -18.58 -1.59 -2.89
CA VAL A 60 -17.85 -0.33 -3.04
C VAL A 60 -18.85 0.79 -3.15
N LEU A 61 -18.65 1.85 -2.38
CA LEU A 61 -19.40 3.08 -2.43
C LEU A 61 -18.42 4.23 -2.65
N ALA A 62 -18.69 5.04 -3.64
CA ALA A 62 -17.86 6.20 -3.94
C ALA A 62 -18.71 7.45 -4.10
N ASP A 63 -18.30 8.50 -3.40
CA ASP A 63 -18.82 9.83 -3.51
C ASP A 63 -17.70 10.73 -4.03
N TYR A 64 -17.96 11.52 -5.06
CA TYR A 64 -16.99 12.50 -5.54
C TYR A 64 -17.61 13.84 -5.84
N SER A 65 -16.84 14.89 -5.62
CA SER A 65 -17.25 16.27 -5.89
C SER A 65 -16.08 17.08 -6.45
N VAL A 66 -16.40 17.94 -7.39
CA VAL A 66 -15.44 18.92 -7.91
C VAL A 66 -15.34 20.07 -6.93
N VAL A 67 -14.13 20.38 -6.49
CA VAL A 67 -13.79 21.54 -5.68
C VAL A 67 -12.95 22.47 -6.55
N HIS A 68 -13.43 23.66 -6.77
CA HIS A 68 -12.71 24.68 -7.54
C HIS A 68 -12.55 25.95 -6.70
N GLU A 69 -11.31 26.38 -6.52
CA GLU A 69 -10.96 27.63 -5.87
C GLU A 69 -10.89 28.74 -6.92
N GLY A 70 -12.05 29.32 -7.29
CA GLY A 70 -12.06 30.45 -8.23
C GLY A 70 -13.44 30.86 -8.69
N ALA A 71 -13.50 32.00 -9.42
CA ALA A 71 -14.74 32.63 -9.93
C ALA A 71 -15.42 31.84 -11.07
N HIS A 72 -14.78 30.80 -11.60
CA HIS A 72 -15.31 29.97 -12.67
C HIS A 72 -15.98 28.72 -12.10
N SER A 73 -17.27 28.84 -11.81
CA SER A 73 -18.07 27.81 -11.13
C SER A 73 -18.60 26.68 -12.04
N ASP A 74 -18.21 26.63 -13.31
CA ASP A 74 -18.83 25.75 -14.31
C ASP A 74 -17.94 24.64 -14.84
N VAL A 75 -16.86 24.28 -14.09
CA VAL A 75 -16.02 23.14 -14.47
C VAL A 75 -16.78 21.84 -14.18
N THR A 76 -16.99 21.05 -15.22
CA THR A 76 -17.55 19.70 -15.13
C THR A 76 -16.48 18.67 -15.44
N ILE A 77 -16.63 17.50 -14.85
CA ILE A 77 -15.75 16.37 -15.03
C ILE A 77 -16.50 15.18 -15.60
N ALA A 78 -15.76 14.28 -16.18
CA ALA A 78 -16.21 12.92 -16.47
C ALA A 78 -15.51 11.92 -15.56
N SER A 79 -16.23 10.87 -15.21
CA SER A 79 -15.74 9.77 -14.38
C SER A 79 -15.97 8.45 -15.09
N LYS A 80 -15.01 7.53 -14.94
CA LYS A 80 -15.13 6.16 -15.45
C LYS A 80 -14.53 5.19 -14.46
N VAL A 81 -15.31 4.15 -14.12
CA VAL A 81 -14.84 3.02 -13.29
C VAL A 81 -14.71 1.79 -14.15
N THR A 82 -13.58 1.11 -14.06
CA THR A 82 -13.31 -0.11 -14.81
C THR A 82 -12.93 -1.26 -13.89
N SER A 83 -13.42 -2.46 -14.23
CA SER A 83 -13.05 -3.71 -13.59
C SER A 83 -11.60 -4.11 -13.94
N PRO A 84 -11.00 -5.10 -13.23
CA PRO A 84 -9.68 -5.63 -13.57
C PRO A 84 -9.55 -6.17 -15.00
N TYR A 85 -10.67 -6.54 -15.62
CA TYR A 85 -10.72 -7.09 -16.99
C TYR A 85 -11.10 -6.05 -18.05
N GLY A 86 -11.29 -4.79 -17.63
CA GLY A 86 -11.57 -3.69 -18.54
C GLY A 86 -13.06 -3.37 -18.75
N ASP A 87 -13.96 -4.09 -18.07
CA ASP A 87 -15.38 -3.80 -18.12
C ASP A 87 -15.71 -2.47 -17.46
N THR A 88 -16.55 -1.68 -18.08
CA THR A 88 -16.98 -0.40 -17.52
C THR A 88 -18.16 -0.62 -16.56
N LEU A 89 -17.91 -0.34 -15.28
CA LEU A 89 -18.89 -0.49 -14.22
C LEU A 89 -19.72 0.77 -14.01
N HIS A 90 -19.09 1.92 -14.18
CA HIS A 90 -19.72 3.24 -14.08
C HIS A 90 -19.07 4.18 -15.09
N HIS A 91 -19.90 5.02 -15.74
CA HIS A 91 -19.43 6.08 -16.61
C HIS A 91 -20.42 7.25 -16.59
N LYS A 92 -19.90 8.43 -16.32
CA LYS A 92 -20.70 9.64 -16.28
C LYS A 92 -19.91 10.84 -16.79
N GLU A 93 -20.55 11.70 -17.54
CA GLU A 93 -19.96 12.90 -18.15
C GLU A 93 -20.70 14.14 -17.69
N LYS A 94 -20.03 15.28 -17.73
CA LYS A 94 -20.58 16.61 -17.42
C LYS A 94 -21.20 16.72 -16.03
N VAL A 95 -20.55 16.15 -15.04
CA VAL A 95 -21.00 16.19 -13.65
C VAL A 95 -20.07 17.00 -12.77
N LYS A 96 -20.63 17.62 -11.73
CA LYS A 96 -19.89 18.29 -10.65
C LYS A 96 -19.81 17.44 -9.39
N THR A 97 -20.83 16.63 -9.18
CA THR A 97 -20.94 15.74 -8.02
C THR A 97 -21.72 14.51 -8.45
N ASP A 98 -21.27 13.35 -8.06
CA ASP A 98 -22.01 12.10 -8.26
C ASP A 98 -21.65 11.07 -7.20
N GLN A 99 -22.54 10.10 -7.04
CA GLN A 99 -22.36 8.96 -6.16
C GLN A 99 -22.68 7.70 -6.94
N PHE A 100 -21.85 6.69 -6.76
CA PHE A 100 -22.09 5.38 -7.34
C PHE A 100 -21.73 4.26 -6.38
N ALA A 101 -22.37 3.12 -6.56
CA ALA A 101 -22.08 1.92 -5.80
C ALA A 101 -22.10 0.70 -6.72
N PHE A 102 -21.21 -0.24 -6.46
CA PHE A 102 -21.18 -1.53 -7.15
C PHE A 102 -20.68 -2.61 -6.21
N THR A 103 -20.93 -3.87 -6.58
CA THR A 103 -20.35 -5.02 -5.87
C THR A 103 -19.33 -5.67 -6.79
N THR A 104 -18.15 -5.94 -6.26
CA THR A 104 -17.08 -6.62 -6.99
C THR A 104 -17.45 -8.06 -7.26
N THR A 105 -17.20 -8.52 -8.49
CA THR A 105 -17.45 -9.91 -8.88
C THR A 105 -16.17 -10.74 -8.94
N GLN A 106 -15.04 -10.09 -9.11
CA GLN A 106 -13.74 -10.71 -9.33
C GLN A 106 -12.66 -9.99 -8.50
N PRO A 107 -11.62 -10.69 -8.07
CA PRO A 107 -10.51 -10.07 -7.37
C PRO A 107 -9.62 -9.30 -8.35
N GLY A 108 -9.04 -8.20 -7.91
CA GLY A 108 -8.06 -7.45 -8.69
C GLY A 108 -8.20 -5.94 -8.58
N ASN A 109 -7.47 -5.24 -9.43
CA ASN A 109 -7.39 -3.79 -9.41
C ASN A 109 -8.59 -3.15 -10.11
N TYR A 110 -9.40 -2.44 -9.35
CA TYR A 110 -10.46 -1.58 -9.84
C TYR A 110 -9.91 -0.18 -10.03
N LEU A 111 -10.16 0.42 -11.20
CA LEU A 111 -9.70 1.76 -11.54
C LEU A 111 -10.86 2.72 -11.58
N VAL A 112 -10.70 3.88 -10.94
CA VAL A 112 -11.54 5.05 -11.16
C VAL A 112 -10.70 6.15 -11.81
N CYS A 113 -11.14 6.66 -12.96
CA CYS A 113 -10.46 7.69 -13.73
C CYS A 113 -11.34 8.92 -13.85
N PHE A 114 -10.73 10.10 -13.68
CA PHE A 114 -11.37 11.39 -13.81
C PHE A 114 -10.64 12.24 -14.84
N TRP A 115 -11.38 12.99 -15.64
CA TRP A 115 -10.87 13.99 -16.58
C TRP A 115 -11.83 15.18 -16.68
N ILE A 116 -11.30 16.32 -17.07
CA ILE A 116 -12.11 17.53 -17.24
C ILE A 116 -12.90 17.41 -18.54
N ASP A 117 -14.22 17.56 -18.44
CA ASP A 117 -15.18 17.56 -19.56
C ASP A 117 -15.96 18.87 -19.59
N SER A 118 -15.23 19.99 -19.55
CA SER A 118 -15.81 21.33 -19.68
C SER A 118 -15.43 21.98 -21.00
N ALA A 119 -16.27 22.88 -21.47
CA ALA A 119 -16.00 23.63 -22.69
C ALA A 119 -14.86 24.66 -22.56
N GLU A 120 -14.48 25.01 -21.33
CA GLU A 120 -13.40 25.95 -21.05
C GLU A 120 -12.06 25.20 -21.01
N LYS A 121 -11.21 25.47 -22.00
CA LYS A 121 -9.87 24.90 -22.09
C LYS A 121 -8.89 25.69 -21.21
N GLY A 122 -8.13 24.99 -20.39
CA GLY A 122 -7.00 25.57 -19.65
C GLY A 122 -7.21 25.78 -18.16
N VAL A 123 -8.36 25.40 -17.62
CA VAL A 123 -8.64 25.47 -16.18
C VAL A 123 -8.48 24.10 -15.56
N GLY A 124 -7.63 24.00 -14.54
CA GLY A 124 -7.50 22.79 -13.70
C GLY A 124 -8.65 22.72 -12.69
N ALA A 125 -8.94 21.55 -12.19
CA ALA A 125 -9.92 21.33 -11.13
C ALA A 125 -9.39 20.32 -10.11
N SER A 126 -9.82 20.46 -8.85
CA SER A 126 -9.55 19.45 -7.82
C SER A 126 -10.80 18.62 -7.57
N VAL A 127 -10.66 17.31 -7.52
CA VAL A 127 -11.72 16.36 -7.20
C VAL A 127 -11.50 15.82 -5.81
N ASN A 128 -12.51 15.93 -4.98
CA ASN A 128 -12.56 15.26 -3.69
C ASN A 128 -13.26 13.92 -3.88
N LEU A 129 -12.55 12.83 -3.67
CA LEU A 129 -13.03 11.45 -3.79
C LEU A 129 -13.12 10.82 -2.40
N ASP A 130 -14.31 10.45 -1.98
CA ASP A 130 -14.54 9.58 -0.82
C ASP A 130 -14.86 8.17 -1.31
N TRP A 131 -13.89 7.28 -1.15
CA TRP A 131 -13.94 5.90 -1.63
C TRP A 131 -14.01 4.95 -0.44
N ARG A 132 -15.13 4.26 -0.31
CA ARG A 132 -15.39 3.34 0.81
C ARG A 132 -15.63 1.94 0.30
N ILE A 133 -15.01 0.96 0.95
CA ILE A 133 -15.12 -0.46 0.60
C ILE A 133 -15.63 -1.29 1.78
N GLY A 134 -16.33 -2.37 1.48
CA GLY A 134 -16.79 -3.37 2.44
C GLY A 134 -17.67 -2.79 3.53
N ILE A 135 -17.22 -2.90 4.77
CA ILE A 135 -17.99 -2.47 5.95
C ILE A 135 -18.16 -0.94 6.00
N ALA A 136 -17.17 -0.18 5.53
CA ALA A 136 -17.25 1.28 5.47
C ALA A 136 -18.30 1.76 4.45
N ALA A 137 -18.61 0.96 3.44
CA ALA A 137 -19.64 1.23 2.44
C ALA A 137 -21.05 0.80 2.91
N LYS A 138 -21.16 0.06 4.03
CA LYS A 138 -22.43 -0.47 4.53
C LYS A 138 -23.25 0.63 5.23
N ASP A 139 -24.50 0.79 4.82
CA ASP A 139 -25.45 1.70 5.48
C ASP A 139 -26.00 1.05 6.78
N TRP A 140 -25.35 1.39 7.89
CA TRP A 140 -25.71 0.89 9.21
C TRP A 140 -27.04 1.41 9.73
N ASP A 141 -27.49 2.58 9.27
CA ASP A 141 -28.78 3.14 9.67
C ASP A 141 -29.95 2.36 9.06
N SER A 142 -29.78 1.87 7.83
CA SER A 142 -30.77 0.98 7.20
C SER A 142 -30.81 -0.38 7.87
N VAL A 143 -29.65 -0.93 8.28
CA VAL A 143 -29.56 -2.19 9.02
C VAL A 143 -30.24 -2.07 10.40
N ALA A 144 -29.95 -0.99 11.14
CA ALA A 144 -30.58 -0.75 12.44
C ALA A 144 -32.10 -0.69 12.34
N ARG A 145 -32.63 0.00 11.33
CA ARG A 145 -34.09 0.08 11.10
C ARG A 145 -34.70 -1.26 10.71
N LYS A 146 -34.02 -2.05 9.89
CA LYS A 146 -34.52 -3.34 9.38
C LYS A 146 -34.51 -4.42 10.46
N GLU A 147 -33.48 -4.47 11.29
CA GLU A 147 -33.27 -5.45 12.33
C GLU A 147 -33.77 -4.97 13.70
N LYS A 148 -34.32 -3.76 13.81
CA LYS A 148 -34.75 -3.11 15.06
C LYS A 148 -33.67 -3.13 16.15
N LEU A 149 -32.43 -2.93 15.75
CA LEU A 149 -31.29 -2.86 16.66
C LEU A 149 -31.17 -1.43 17.21
N GLU A 150 -31.07 -1.32 18.52
CA GLU A 150 -30.94 -0.03 19.21
C GLU A 150 -29.63 0.05 20.01
N GLY A 151 -29.00 1.22 20.00
CA GLY A 151 -27.88 1.57 20.86
C GLY A 151 -26.74 0.56 20.85
N VAL A 152 -26.50 -0.09 21.98
CA VAL A 152 -25.36 -1.01 22.19
C VAL A 152 -25.40 -2.23 21.26
N GLN A 153 -26.57 -2.69 20.86
CA GLN A 153 -26.70 -3.84 19.96
C GLN A 153 -26.20 -3.50 18.55
N LEU A 154 -26.46 -2.29 18.07
CA LEU A 154 -25.97 -1.80 16.80
C LEU A 154 -24.44 -1.65 16.82
N GLU A 155 -23.87 -1.09 17.88
CA GLU A 155 -22.41 -0.97 18.02
C GLU A 155 -21.74 -2.34 18.11
N LEU A 156 -22.36 -3.30 18.81
CA LEU A 156 -21.85 -4.67 18.86
C LEU A 156 -21.88 -5.34 17.48
N ALA A 157 -22.95 -5.15 16.72
CA ALA A 157 -23.08 -5.68 15.36
C ALA A 157 -22.02 -5.07 14.41
N LYS A 158 -21.75 -3.77 14.53
CA LYS A 158 -20.65 -3.11 13.79
C LYS A 158 -19.29 -3.71 14.15
N LEU A 159 -19.00 -3.84 15.45
CA LEU A 159 -17.73 -4.40 15.90
C LEU A 159 -17.55 -5.84 15.41
N THR A 160 -18.57 -6.67 15.51
CA THR A 160 -18.52 -8.06 15.03
C THR A 160 -18.23 -8.10 13.54
N ALA A 161 -18.90 -7.29 12.74
CA ALA A 161 -18.66 -7.22 11.31
C ALA A 161 -17.25 -6.72 10.96
N VAL A 162 -16.70 -5.76 11.73
CA VAL A 162 -15.32 -5.28 11.56
C VAL A 162 -14.31 -6.39 11.86
N VAL A 163 -14.51 -7.14 12.95
CA VAL A 163 -13.62 -8.24 13.34
C VAL A 163 -13.65 -9.36 12.28
N GLU A 164 -14.82 -9.68 11.74
CA GLU A 164 -14.98 -10.70 10.69
C GLU A 164 -14.26 -10.28 9.40
N ALA A 165 -14.39 -9.02 8.96
CA ALA A 165 -13.66 -8.51 7.79
C ALA A 165 -12.15 -8.45 8.01
N ILE A 166 -11.69 -8.13 9.21
CA ILE A 166 -10.26 -8.18 9.54
C ILE A 166 -9.77 -9.64 9.45
N HIS A 167 -10.56 -10.58 9.92
CA HIS A 167 -10.21 -12.00 9.86
C HIS A 167 -10.08 -12.51 8.41
N GLU A 168 -11.05 -12.19 7.55
CA GLU A 168 -11.00 -12.51 6.12
C GLU A 168 -9.79 -11.88 5.43
N ASN A 169 -9.50 -10.61 5.70
CA ASN A 169 -8.34 -9.93 5.15
C ASN A 169 -7.00 -10.54 5.62
N LEU A 170 -6.92 -10.97 6.89
CA LEU A 170 -5.74 -11.64 7.41
C LEU A 170 -5.51 -13.01 6.77
N GLU A 171 -6.56 -13.77 6.53
CA GLU A 171 -6.48 -15.07 5.83
C GLU A 171 -5.98 -14.89 4.40
N TYR A 172 -6.53 -13.91 3.68
CA TYR A 172 -6.05 -13.56 2.33
C TYR A 172 -4.58 -13.12 2.31
N LEU A 173 -4.16 -12.26 3.24
CA LEU A 173 -2.76 -11.83 3.35
C LEU A 173 -1.82 -12.99 3.66
N LYS A 174 -2.27 -13.94 4.49
CA LYS A 174 -1.51 -15.15 4.82
C LYS A 174 -1.30 -16.03 3.58
N ASP A 175 -2.32 -16.20 2.76
CA ASP A 175 -2.20 -16.97 1.50
C ASP A 175 -1.25 -16.26 0.52
N ARG A 176 -1.35 -14.93 0.39
CA ARG A 176 -0.43 -14.14 -0.42
C ARG A 176 1.02 -14.19 0.09
N GLU A 177 1.21 -14.21 1.41
CA GLU A 177 2.53 -14.36 2.01
C GLU A 177 3.12 -15.74 1.68
N ALA A 178 2.31 -16.80 1.74
CA ALA A 178 2.75 -18.16 1.38
C ALA A 178 3.22 -18.24 -0.07
N ASP A 179 2.49 -17.65 -1.01
CA ASP A 179 2.87 -17.59 -2.43
C ASP A 179 4.16 -16.81 -2.65
N MET A 180 4.31 -15.64 -2.01
CA MET A 180 5.52 -14.83 -2.11
C MET A 180 6.72 -15.53 -1.48
N ARG A 181 6.52 -16.27 -0.41
CA ARG A 181 7.56 -17.06 0.24
C ARG A 181 8.08 -18.17 -0.67
N GLU A 182 7.19 -18.89 -1.36
CA GLU A 182 7.57 -19.93 -2.33
C GLU A 182 8.42 -19.35 -3.47
N VAL A 183 8.03 -18.19 -4.03
CA VAL A 183 8.80 -17.50 -5.08
C VAL A 183 10.16 -17.04 -4.55
N SER A 184 10.21 -16.50 -3.33
CA SER A 184 11.45 -16.05 -2.69
C SER A 184 12.40 -17.21 -2.42
N GLU A 185 11.91 -18.35 -1.93
CA GLU A 185 12.73 -19.55 -1.69
C GLU A 185 13.29 -20.11 -2.99
N LYS A 186 12.49 -20.19 -4.07
CA LYS A 186 12.98 -20.61 -5.39
C LYS A 186 14.04 -19.67 -5.94
N THR A 187 13.88 -18.37 -5.77
CA THR A 187 14.84 -17.36 -6.23
C THR A 187 16.13 -17.46 -5.43
N ASN A 188 16.04 -17.54 -4.10
CA ASN A 188 17.19 -17.66 -3.22
C ASN A 188 17.99 -18.94 -3.51
N SER A 189 17.32 -20.08 -3.71
CA SER A 189 17.96 -21.33 -4.08
C SER A 189 18.72 -21.24 -5.40
N ARG A 190 18.15 -20.60 -6.42
CA ARG A 190 18.84 -20.38 -7.71
C ARG A 190 20.06 -19.49 -7.58
N VAL A 191 19.94 -18.37 -6.85
CA VAL A 191 21.07 -17.47 -6.59
C VAL A 191 22.19 -18.17 -5.83
N ALA A 192 21.86 -18.93 -4.80
CA ALA A 192 22.82 -19.71 -4.04
C ALA A 192 23.55 -20.73 -4.92
N TRP A 193 22.83 -21.47 -5.78
CA TRP A 193 23.42 -22.42 -6.71
C TRP A 193 24.38 -21.76 -7.70
N PHE A 194 23.99 -20.65 -8.32
CA PHE A 194 24.87 -19.91 -9.24
C PHE A 194 26.10 -19.34 -8.53
N SER A 195 25.95 -18.88 -7.30
CA SER A 195 27.07 -18.37 -6.48
C SER A 195 28.08 -19.48 -6.18
N ILE A 196 27.63 -20.67 -5.79
CA ILE A 196 28.51 -21.83 -5.51
C ILE A 196 29.20 -22.28 -6.80
N MET A 197 28.49 -22.36 -7.92
CA MET A 197 29.09 -22.70 -9.23
C MET A 197 30.16 -21.70 -9.63
N SER A 198 29.93 -20.40 -9.49
CA SER A 198 30.88 -19.34 -9.81
C SER A 198 32.14 -19.44 -8.95
N LEU A 199 31.98 -19.66 -7.65
CA LEU A 199 33.09 -19.82 -6.73
C LEU A 199 33.92 -21.06 -7.10
N GLY A 200 33.28 -22.19 -7.39
CA GLY A 200 33.93 -23.41 -7.84
C GLY A 200 34.76 -23.20 -9.12
N LEU A 201 34.17 -22.48 -10.10
CA LEU A 201 34.88 -22.15 -11.34
C LEU A 201 36.13 -21.30 -11.09
N CYS A 202 36.04 -20.28 -10.23
CA CYS A 202 37.19 -19.47 -9.85
C CYS A 202 38.32 -20.25 -9.20
N ILE A 203 37.97 -21.18 -8.33
CA ILE A 203 38.96 -22.06 -7.67
C ILE A 203 39.69 -22.96 -8.70
N VAL A 204 38.92 -23.57 -9.62
CA VAL A 204 39.47 -24.41 -10.68
C VAL A 204 40.41 -23.62 -11.59
N VAL A 205 40.01 -22.47 -12.04
CA VAL A 205 40.84 -21.60 -12.90
C VAL A 205 42.14 -21.19 -12.17
N SER A 206 42.02 -20.79 -10.90
CA SER A 206 43.18 -20.41 -10.09
C SER A 206 44.14 -21.58 -9.90
N ALA A 207 43.65 -22.79 -9.65
CA ALA A 207 44.46 -23.99 -9.53
C ALA A 207 45.19 -24.33 -10.84
N LEU A 208 44.51 -24.23 -11.99
CA LEU A 208 45.09 -24.44 -13.32
C LEU A 208 46.18 -23.40 -13.64
N GLN A 209 45.95 -22.14 -13.27
CA GLN A 209 46.98 -21.08 -13.45
C GLN A 209 48.24 -21.36 -12.64
N LEU A 210 48.10 -21.75 -11.37
CA LEU A 210 49.22 -22.10 -10.52
C LEU A 210 49.98 -23.34 -11.04
N TRP A 211 49.24 -24.37 -11.47
CA TRP A 211 49.86 -25.56 -12.06
C TRP A 211 50.60 -25.25 -13.36
N HIS A 212 50.00 -24.45 -14.23
CA HIS A 212 50.64 -24.01 -15.47
C HIS A 212 51.91 -23.21 -15.17
N LEU A 213 51.86 -22.27 -14.23
CA LEU A 213 53.00 -21.46 -13.82
C LEU A 213 54.13 -22.32 -13.27
N LYS A 214 53.82 -23.27 -12.40
CA LYS A 214 54.79 -24.23 -11.85
C LYS A 214 55.42 -25.08 -12.95
N SER A 215 54.65 -25.61 -13.88
CA SER A 215 55.16 -26.36 -15.05
C SER A 215 56.07 -25.50 -15.96
N PHE A 216 55.74 -24.22 -16.15
CA PHE A 216 56.54 -23.30 -16.93
C PHE A 216 57.91 -23.04 -16.27
N PHE A 217 57.95 -22.78 -14.95
CA PHE A 217 59.21 -22.55 -14.22
C PHE A 217 60.07 -23.80 -14.18
N GLN A 218 59.54 -24.99 -14.03
CA GLN A 218 60.27 -26.26 -14.10
C GLN A 218 60.90 -26.49 -15.47
N LYS A 219 60.18 -26.21 -16.55
CA LYS A 219 60.71 -26.34 -17.92
C LYS A 219 61.83 -25.35 -18.23
N LYS A 220 61.81 -24.18 -17.61
CA LYS A 220 62.88 -23.15 -17.82
C LYS A 220 64.05 -23.31 -16.86
N LYS A 221 64.08 -24.34 -15.99
CA LYS A 221 65.19 -24.60 -15.01
C LYS A 221 65.49 -23.38 -14.12
N LEU A 222 64.48 -22.57 -13.80
CA LEU A 222 64.63 -21.39 -12.95
C LEU A 222 64.48 -21.75 -11.44
N ILE A 223 64.08 -22.95 -11.13
CA ILE A 223 64.08 -23.59 -9.80
C ILE A 223 64.54 -25.02 -9.96
#